data_aa01888ea932ce2f8c3eec618f3c26b8
#
_entry.id   aa01888ea932ce2f8c3eec618f3c26b8
#
_cell.length_a   1.000
_cell.length_b   1.000
_cell.length_c   1.000
_cell.angle_alpha   90.00
_cell.angle_beta   90.00
_cell.angle_gamma   90.00
#
_symmetry.space_group_name_H-M   'P 1'
#
loop_
_entity.id
_entity.type
_entity.pdbx_description
1 polymer ?
#
loop_
_entity_poly.entity_id
_entity_poly.type
_entity_poly.pdbx_seq_one_letter_code
_entity_poly.pdbx_strand_id
1 'polypeptide(L)'
;NVAAAIGVAQMERLDEFIVKKRNIAEVYDNALSNLSDCGLMQEAHYAFSTYWLYTLTINQSLLEIDSRKFIAELNKFGIQSRPLWCPAHKQKIYSDCIYYGSDCADLLYATGVQLPSSVGLKFEEQQFVIDKVMSLFGE
;
A
#
# COMPACT_ATOMS: atom_id res chain seq x y z
N ASN A 1 -11.93 24.75 20.00
CA ASN A 1 -10.62 24.41 19.49
C ASN A 1 -10.70 24.07 17.99
N VAL A 2 -9.91 24.77 17.13
CA VAL A 2 -9.97 24.65 15.67
C VAL A 2 -9.65 23.20 15.23
N ALA A 3 -8.65 22.55 15.82
CA ALA A 3 -8.29 21.18 15.49
C ALA A 3 -9.45 20.20 15.76
N ALA A 4 -10.19 20.38 16.85
CA ALA A 4 -11.37 19.57 17.15
C ALA A 4 -12.50 19.80 16.13
N ALA A 5 -12.72 21.03 15.69
CA ALA A 5 -13.73 21.33 14.67
C ALA A 5 -13.38 20.67 13.31
N ILE A 6 -12.09 20.69 12.92
CA ILE A 6 -11.63 19.96 11.72
C ILE A 6 -11.85 18.45 11.90
N GLY A 7 -11.56 17.91 13.08
CA GLY A 7 -11.80 16.48 13.38
C GLY A 7 -13.27 16.10 13.26
N VAL A 8 -14.18 16.91 13.81
CA VAL A 8 -15.62 16.68 13.70
C VAL A 8 -16.05 16.67 12.22
N ALA A 9 -15.65 17.67 11.45
CA ALA A 9 -15.99 17.77 10.02
C ALA A 9 -15.48 16.55 9.21
N GLN A 10 -14.31 15.99 9.57
CA GLN A 10 -13.82 14.76 8.94
C GLN A 10 -14.63 13.53 9.35
N MET A 11 -15.03 13.45 10.63
CA MET A 11 -15.86 12.34 11.12
C MET A 11 -17.25 12.32 10.48
N GLU A 12 -17.87 13.47 10.22
CA GLU A 12 -19.14 13.57 9.51
C GLU A 12 -19.12 12.99 8.09
N ARG A 13 -17.91 12.88 7.49
CA ARG A 13 -17.71 12.36 6.13
C ARG A 13 -17.00 11.02 6.11
N LEU A 14 -16.76 10.39 7.26
CA LEU A 14 -15.93 9.19 7.35
C LEU A 14 -16.48 8.03 6.50
N ASP A 15 -17.78 7.80 6.53
CA ASP A 15 -18.42 6.74 5.75
C ASP A 15 -18.24 6.93 4.24
N GLU A 16 -18.35 8.18 3.75
CA GLU A 16 -18.06 8.52 2.36
C GLU A 16 -16.60 8.20 2.00
N PHE A 17 -15.66 8.53 2.90
CA PHE A 17 -14.24 8.26 2.67
C PHE A 17 -13.95 6.76 2.64
N ILE A 18 -14.58 5.97 3.53
CA ILE A 18 -14.42 4.52 3.55
C ILE A 18 -14.91 3.89 2.24
N VAL A 19 -16.09 4.29 1.76
CA VAL A 19 -16.60 3.82 0.48
C VAL A 19 -15.62 4.12 -0.67
N LYS A 20 -15.13 5.35 -0.75
CA LYS A 20 -14.14 5.74 -1.77
C LYS A 20 -12.85 4.92 -1.68
N LYS A 21 -12.34 4.71 -0.47
CA LYS A 21 -11.12 3.92 -0.24
C LYS A 21 -11.30 2.46 -0.68
N ARG A 22 -12.45 1.87 -0.37
CA ARG A 22 -12.77 0.50 -0.77
C ARG A 22 -12.91 0.38 -2.29
N ASN A 23 -13.55 1.34 -2.96
CA ASN A 23 -13.65 1.37 -4.42
C ASN A 23 -12.27 1.50 -5.08
N ILE A 24 -11.38 2.33 -4.54
CA ILE A 24 -9.99 2.44 -5.03
C ILE A 24 -9.27 1.08 -4.87
N ALA A 25 -9.42 0.41 -3.74
CA ALA A 25 -8.82 -0.90 -3.51
C ALA A 25 -9.36 -1.94 -4.50
N GLU A 26 -10.68 -2.01 -4.70
CA GLU A 26 -11.33 -2.92 -5.65
C GLU A 26 -10.82 -2.73 -7.09
N VAL A 27 -10.64 -1.48 -7.54
CA VAL A 27 -10.09 -1.19 -8.88
C VAL A 27 -8.65 -1.71 -9.00
N TYR A 28 -7.81 -1.51 -7.99
CA TYR A 28 -6.46 -2.07 -7.98
C TYR A 28 -6.47 -3.60 -7.94
N ASP A 29 -7.28 -4.20 -7.06
CA ASP A 29 -7.36 -5.66 -6.93
C ASP A 29 -7.79 -6.31 -8.25
N ASN A 30 -8.82 -5.75 -8.93
CA ASN A 30 -9.28 -6.25 -10.22
C ASN A 30 -8.22 -6.16 -11.31
N ALA A 31 -7.46 -5.07 -11.34
CA ALA A 31 -6.42 -4.86 -12.35
C ALA A 31 -5.17 -5.73 -12.12
N LEU A 32 -4.80 -5.96 -10.85
CA LEU A 32 -3.52 -6.57 -10.49
C LEU A 32 -3.65 -8.06 -10.07
N SER A 33 -4.88 -8.59 -9.97
CA SER A 33 -5.14 -9.97 -9.49
C SER A 33 -4.53 -11.08 -10.35
N ASN A 34 -4.29 -10.81 -11.63
CA ASN A 34 -3.73 -11.78 -12.57
C ASN A 34 -2.19 -11.79 -12.58
N LEU A 35 -1.55 -10.87 -11.87
CA LEU A 35 -0.09 -10.80 -11.79
C LEU A 35 0.43 -11.87 -10.82
N SER A 36 1.11 -12.89 -11.32
CA SER A 36 1.68 -13.98 -10.50
C SER A 36 2.75 -13.51 -9.52
N ASP A 37 3.41 -12.40 -9.84
CA ASP A 37 4.56 -11.86 -9.11
C ASP A 37 4.14 -10.78 -8.10
N CYS A 38 2.84 -10.56 -7.96
CA CYS A 38 2.23 -9.59 -7.08
C CYS A 38 1.34 -10.26 -6.03
N GLY A 39 1.62 -10.02 -4.76
CA GLY A 39 0.73 -10.42 -3.67
C GLY A 39 -0.16 -9.25 -3.26
N LEU A 40 -1.48 -9.45 -3.32
CA LEU A 40 -2.47 -8.46 -2.88
C LEU A 40 -2.88 -8.71 -1.44
N MET A 41 -3.11 -7.63 -0.69
CA MET A 41 -3.55 -7.72 0.71
C MET A 41 -5.03 -8.10 0.78
N GLN A 42 -5.30 -9.31 1.28
CA GLN A 42 -6.65 -9.83 1.42
C GLN A 42 -7.31 -9.35 2.72
N GLU A 43 -8.56 -8.91 2.61
CA GLU A 43 -9.40 -8.66 3.79
C GLU A 43 -9.80 -9.98 4.44
N ALA A 44 -9.56 -10.11 5.74
CA ALA A 44 -9.99 -11.29 6.47
C ALA A 44 -11.53 -11.33 6.58
N HIS A 45 -12.13 -12.53 6.53
CA HIS A 45 -13.60 -12.72 6.54
C HIS A 45 -14.30 -12.15 7.77
N TYR A 46 -13.59 -11.93 8.86
CA TYR A 46 -14.10 -11.36 10.11
C TYR A 46 -13.79 -9.85 10.25
N ALA A 47 -13.16 -9.24 9.27
CA ALA A 47 -12.70 -7.85 9.32
C ALA A 47 -13.44 -6.98 8.30
N PHE A 48 -13.51 -5.69 8.62
CA PHE A 48 -13.95 -4.66 7.67
C PHE A 48 -12.82 -3.65 7.50
N SER A 49 -12.03 -3.82 6.45
CA SER A 49 -10.89 -2.95 6.17
C SER A 49 -11.33 -1.60 5.63
N THR A 50 -10.78 -0.53 6.15
CA THR A 50 -10.95 0.81 5.60
C THR A 50 -10.04 1.08 4.39
N TYR A 51 -9.11 0.18 4.09
CA TYR A 51 -8.05 0.36 3.07
C TYR A 51 -7.36 1.72 3.19
N TRP A 52 -7.04 2.13 4.41
CA TRP A 52 -6.35 3.40 4.67
C TRP A 52 -5.15 3.60 3.73
N LEU A 53 -4.36 2.57 3.54
CA LEU A 53 -3.30 2.52 2.53
C LEU A 53 -3.51 1.28 1.67
N TYR A 54 -3.41 1.43 0.37
CA TYR A 54 -3.36 0.29 -0.53
C TYR A 54 -1.93 -0.23 -0.63
N THR A 55 -1.76 -1.51 -0.38
CA THR A 55 -0.45 -2.16 -0.32
C THR A 55 -0.45 -3.43 -1.17
N LEU A 56 0.61 -3.63 -1.91
CA LEU A 56 0.93 -4.90 -2.56
C LEU A 56 2.31 -5.40 -2.11
N THR A 57 2.58 -6.67 -2.29
CA THR A 57 3.93 -7.24 -2.14
C THR A 57 4.45 -7.69 -3.49
N ILE A 58 5.75 -7.55 -3.73
CA ILE A 58 6.39 -8.04 -4.95
C ILE A 58 7.20 -9.30 -4.66
N ASN A 59 7.11 -10.28 -5.56
CA ASN A 59 7.92 -11.49 -5.49
C ASN A 59 9.29 -11.22 -6.13
N GLN A 60 10.26 -10.87 -5.29
CA GLN A 60 11.62 -10.53 -5.73
C GLN A 60 12.36 -11.69 -6.41
N SER A 61 11.89 -12.94 -6.25
CA SER A 61 12.49 -14.10 -6.92
C SER A 61 12.11 -14.20 -8.39
N LEU A 62 11.02 -13.57 -8.78
CA LEU A 62 10.47 -13.58 -10.14
C LEU A 62 10.75 -12.25 -10.86
N LEU A 63 10.77 -11.15 -10.13
CA LEU A 63 11.15 -9.84 -10.65
C LEU A 63 12.65 -9.62 -10.41
N GLU A 64 13.37 -9.15 -11.42
CA GLU A 64 14.80 -8.81 -11.31
C GLU A 64 15.06 -7.53 -10.47
N ILE A 65 14.02 -6.96 -9.87
CA ILE A 65 14.08 -5.76 -9.05
C ILE A 65 13.47 -5.98 -7.67
N ASP A 66 14.07 -5.37 -6.66
CA ASP A 66 13.53 -5.34 -5.30
C ASP A 66 12.46 -4.24 -5.13
N SER A 67 11.73 -4.26 -4.00
CA SER A 67 10.67 -3.29 -3.72
C SER A 67 11.17 -1.84 -3.72
N ARG A 68 12.42 -1.58 -3.34
CA ARG A 68 12.99 -0.23 -3.29
C ARG A 68 13.28 0.31 -4.68
N LYS A 69 13.79 -0.54 -5.57
CA LYS A 69 13.96 -0.20 -6.99
C LYS A 69 12.62 -0.03 -7.67
N PHE A 70 11.65 -0.92 -7.40
CA PHE A 70 10.28 -0.79 -7.90
C PHE A 70 9.66 0.57 -7.54
N ILE A 71 9.75 0.97 -6.27
CA ILE A 71 9.31 2.28 -5.79
C ILE A 71 10.07 3.41 -6.52
N ALA A 72 11.38 3.27 -6.68
CA ALA A 72 12.19 4.28 -7.37
C ALA A 72 11.78 4.44 -8.84
N GLU A 73 11.45 3.35 -9.53
CA GLU A 73 10.94 3.41 -10.91
C GLU A 73 9.57 4.12 -10.98
N LEU A 74 8.62 3.77 -10.10
CA LEU A 74 7.34 4.46 -10.03
C LEU A 74 7.50 5.96 -9.76
N ASN A 75 8.43 6.32 -8.87
CA ASN A 75 8.70 7.73 -8.56
C ASN A 75 9.24 8.52 -9.77
N LYS A 76 9.96 7.89 -10.71
CA LYS A 76 10.40 8.55 -11.95
C LYS A 76 9.24 9.00 -12.84
N PHE A 77 8.09 8.32 -12.75
CA PHE A 77 6.85 8.69 -13.42
C PHE A 77 6.00 9.69 -12.64
N GLY A 78 6.51 10.21 -11.52
CA GLY A 78 5.76 11.10 -10.63
C GLY A 78 4.73 10.38 -9.75
N ILE A 79 4.75 9.04 -9.70
CA ILE A 79 3.88 8.23 -8.86
C ILE A 79 4.52 8.11 -7.48
N GLN A 80 3.98 8.81 -6.49
CA GLN A 80 4.48 8.79 -5.13
C GLN A 80 4.15 7.46 -4.43
N SER A 81 5.05 6.50 -4.55
CA SER A 81 4.98 5.22 -3.86
C SER A 81 5.95 5.18 -2.68
N ARG A 82 5.66 4.36 -1.68
CA ARG A 82 6.45 4.26 -0.45
C ARG A 82 6.61 2.80 0.00
N PRO A 83 7.69 2.48 0.72
CA PRO A 83 7.78 1.19 1.42
C PRO A 83 6.77 1.12 2.58
N LEU A 84 6.50 -0.08 3.08
CA LEU A 84 5.85 -0.25 4.37
C LEU A 84 6.74 0.33 5.49
N TRP A 85 6.14 0.57 6.65
CA TRP A 85 6.89 1.05 7.81
C TRP A 85 7.90 0.02 8.30
N CYS A 86 9.07 0.53 8.70
CA CYS A 86 10.09 -0.28 9.32
C CYS A 86 9.55 -0.93 10.60
N PRO A 87 9.64 -2.26 10.75
CA PRO A 87 9.24 -2.95 11.96
C PRO A 87 9.92 -2.37 13.21
N ALA A 88 9.21 -2.34 14.34
CA ALA A 88 9.71 -1.74 15.57
C ALA A 88 11.05 -2.34 16.01
N HIS A 89 11.19 -3.67 15.94
CA HIS A 89 12.42 -4.38 16.33
C HIS A 89 13.64 -4.06 15.45
N LYS A 90 13.43 -3.51 14.23
CA LYS A 90 14.51 -3.03 13.35
C LYS A 90 14.86 -1.55 13.57
N GLN A 91 14.09 -0.85 14.37
CA GLN A 91 14.40 0.54 14.68
C GLN A 91 15.51 0.60 15.73
N LYS A 92 16.47 1.49 15.50
CA LYS A 92 17.68 1.61 16.34
C LYS A 92 17.37 1.79 17.83
N ILE A 93 16.27 2.45 18.17
CA ILE A 93 15.87 2.66 19.56
C ILE A 93 15.48 1.38 20.30
N TYR A 94 15.15 0.29 19.56
CA TYR A 94 14.73 -1.00 20.12
C TYR A 94 15.74 -2.12 19.88
N SER A 95 16.97 -1.80 19.44
CA SER A 95 18.02 -2.80 19.14
C SER A 95 18.35 -3.72 20.29
N ASP A 96 18.23 -3.24 21.52
CA ASP A 96 18.57 -3.97 22.75
C ASP A 96 17.35 -4.65 23.39
N CYS A 97 16.18 -4.54 22.77
CA CYS A 97 14.96 -5.16 23.26
C CYS A 97 14.86 -6.62 22.82
N ILE A 98 14.30 -7.46 23.70
CA ILE A 98 13.98 -8.85 23.36
C ILE A 98 12.86 -8.84 22.33
N TYR A 99 13.07 -9.55 21.22
CA TYR A 99 12.07 -9.73 20.18
C TYR A 99 11.41 -11.10 20.26
N TYR A 100 10.07 -11.10 20.29
CA TYR A 100 9.25 -12.28 20.19
C TYR A 100 8.36 -12.16 18.95
N GLY A 101 8.54 -13.02 17.96
CA GLY A 101 7.75 -12.96 16.74
C GLY A 101 8.30 -13.84 15.63
N SER A 102 7.70 -13.71 14.45
CA SER A 102 8.13 -14.36 13.22
C SER A 102 8.75 -13.33 12.26
N ASP A 103 9.39 -13.82 11.18
CA ASP A 103 9.97 -12.98 10.13
C ASP A 103 8.91 -12.31 9.21
N CYS A 104 7.62 -12.49 9.50
CA CYS A 104 6.54 -11.98 8.66
C CYS A 104 6.60 -10.46 8.47
N ALA A 105 6.82 -9.71 9.57
CA ALA A 105 6.94 -8.25 9.49
C ALA A 105 8.17 -7.81 8.67
N ASP A 106 9.26 -8.56 8.75
CA ASP A 106 10.47 -8.32 8.00
C ASP A 106 10.27 -8.58 6.50
N LEU A 107 9.60 -9.67 6.18
CA LEU A 107 9.25 -10.02 4.81
C LEU A 107 8.34 -8.97 4.19
N LEU A 108 7.27 -8.59 4.88
CA LEU A 108 6.35 -7.54 4.41
C LEU A 108 7.08 -6.19 4.23
N TYR A 109 7.98 -5.84 5.14
CA TYR A 109 8.78 -4.62 4.99
C TYR A 109 9.74 -4.70 3.79
N ALA A 110 10.32 -5.86 3.54
CA ALA A 110 11.24 -6.05 2.42
C ALA A 110 10.53 -6.02 1.07
N THR A 111 9.32 -6.60 0.97
CA THR A 111 8.62 -6.82 -0.29
C THR A 111 7.48 -5.83 -0.55
N GLY A 112 7.01 -5.14 0.47
CA GLY A 112 5.80 -4.32 0.41
C GLY A 112 6.00 -2.97 -0.26
N VAL A 113 5.00 -2.58 -1.05
CA VAL A 113 4.91 -1.30 -1.76
C VAL A 113 3.54 -0.69 -1.50
N GLN A 114 3.50 0.56 -1.08
CA GLN A 114 2.28 1.34 -0.95
C GLN A 114 2.04 2.14 -2.23
N LEU A 115 0.85 2.00 -2.82
CA LEU A 115 0.43 2.77 -3.98
C LEU A 115 -0.44 3.97 -3.56
N PRO A 116 -0.53 5.02 -4.41
CA PRO A 116 -1.42 6.15 -4.18
C PRO A 116 -2.86 5.69 -3.98
N SER A 117 -3.48 6.07 -2.87
CA SER A 117 -4.83 5.66 -2.52
C SER A 117 -5.60 6.73 -1.74
N SER A 118 -5.33 8.02 -1.98
CA SER A 118 -6.08 9.10 -1.34
C SER A 118 -7.54 9.13 -1.79
N VAL A 119 -8.46 9.61 -0.95
CA VAL A 119 -9.89 9.74 -1.32
C VAL A 119 -10.14 10.71 -2.48
N GLY A 120 -9.15 11.53 -2.82
CA GLY A 120 -9.18 12.46 -3.96
C GLY A 120 -8.56 11.90 -5.23
N LEU A 121 -8.08 10.65 -5.24
CA LEU A 121 -7.48 10.02 -6.42
C LEU A 121 -8.54 9.90 -7.51
N LYS A 122 -8.26 10.46 -8.69
CA LYS A 122 -9.16 10.36 -9.84
C LYS A 122 -8.96 9.04 -10.56
N PHE A 123 -10.00 8.60 -11.26
CA PHE A 123 -9.97 7.34 -12.00
C PHE A 123 -8.82 7.29 -13.02
N GLU A 124 -8.62 8.38 -13.78
CA GLU A 124 -7.56 8.47 -14.80
C GLU A 124 -6.16 8.43 -14.17
N GLU A 125 -6.00 9.05 -12.99
CA GLU A 125 -4.74 9.01 -12.23
C GLU A 125 -4.48 7.59 -11.70
N GLN A 126 -5.52 6.91 -11.22
CA GLN A 126 -5.43 5.53 -10.76
C GLN A 126 -5.09 4.58 -11.92
N GLN A 127 -5.72 4.76 -13.08
CA GLN A 127 -5.43 3.97 -14.26
C GLN A 127 -3.98 4.15 -14.70
N PHE A 128 -3.48 5.38 -14.71
CA PHE A 128 -2.06 5.66 -14.99
C PHE A 128 -1.12 4.93 -14.03
N VAL A 129 -1.45 4.89 -12.72
CA VAL A 129 -0.68 4.11 -11.73
C VAL A 129 -0.69 2.63 -12.09
N ILE A 130 -1.87 2.06 -12.40
CA ILE A 130 -2.02 0.66 -12.79
C ILE A 130 -1.16 0.34 -14.01
N ASP A 131 -1.25 1.13 -15.07
CA ASP A 131 -0.49 0.92 -16.30
C ASP A 131 1.02 0.91 -16.05
N LYS A 132 1.51 1.80 -15.17
CA LYS A 132 2.94 1.82 -14.80
C LYS A 132 3.34 0.66 -13.92
N VAL A 133 2.48 0.24 -13.01
CA VAL A 133 2.71 -0.98 -12.19
C VAL A 133 2.79 -2.19 -13.12
N MET A 134 1.81 -2.41 -14.00
CA MET A 134 1.80 -3.53 -14.94
C MET A 134 3.03 -3.54 -15.84
N SER A 135 3.43 -2.38 -16.38
CA SER A 135 4.63 -2.30 -17.22
C SER A 135 5.93 -2.70 -16.49
N LEU A 136 5.99 -2.52 -15.16
CA LEU A 136 7.15 -2.96 -14.36
C LEU A 136 7.12 -4.47 -14.06
N PHE A 137 5.95 -5.11 -14.18
CA PHE A 137 5.81 -6.56 -14.13
C PHE A 137 6.00 -7.23 -15.50
N GLY A 138 6.18 -6.45 -16.58
CA GLY A 138 6.42 -6.96 -17.93
C GLY A 138 5.15 -7.26 -18.72
N GLU A 139 4.03 -6.68 -18.29
CA GLU A 139 2.70 -6.78 -18.89
C GLU A 139 2.36 -5.54 -19.75
#